data_b526b8324969e0c86b019ac68d71d4bb
#
_entry.id   b526b8324969e0c86b019ac68d71d4bb
#
_cell.length_a   1.000
_cell.length_b   1.000
_cell.length_c   1.000
_cell.angle_alpha   90.00
_cell.angle_beta   90.00
_cell.angle_gamma   90.00
#
_symmetry.space_group_name_H-M   'P 1'
#
loop_
_entity.id
_entity.type
_entity.pdbx_description
1 polymer ?
#
loop_
_entity_poly.entity_id
_entity_poly.type
_entity_poly.pdbx_seq_one_letter_code
_entity_poly.pdbx_strand_id
1 'polypeptide(L)'
;MSKRPIDPKTKKKLFIGIGAGVLLLLLILFLLLFKGCDHGIFGGTPTLTIETPQKISKSETEEFSLDVTISSFGDAIYPAASMSISFDPSRLEFLGIEEGNVFIRNDGDVPQKLPDWSCNPEQCNKSGKINIMYLDTTGGKNAFCKELLAENDNVVLRLKFRLRGSVRNGDICDLIFDDAVFAASDETQSLAMTTDTLKVRDGKIVIGE
;
A
#
# COMPACT_ATOMS: atom_id res chain seq x y z
N MET A 1 -59.24 38.43 -12.34
CA MET A 1 -57.79 38.53 -11.99
C MET A 1 -56.98 38.28 -13.25
N SER A 2 -56.48 39.35 -13.87
CA SER A 2 -55.66 39.29 -15.09
C SER A 2 -54.21 38.94 -14.75
N LYS A 3 -53.72 37.81 -15.24
CA LYS A 3 -52.28 37.44 -15.12
C LYS A 3 -51.48 38.30 -16.09
N ARG A 4 -50.63 39.20 -15.56
CA ARG A 4 -49.72 39.99 -16.39
C ARG A 4 -48.73 39.04 -17.10
N PRO A 5 -48.47 39.22 -18.42
CA PRO A 5 -47.53 38.41 -19.13
C PRO A 5 -46.10 38.74 -18.66
N ILE A 6 -45.29 37.69 -18.42
CA ILE A 6 -43.89 37.83 -18.00
C ILE A 6 -43.06 38.28 -19.18
N ASP A 7 -42.29 39.37 -18.99
CA ASP A 7 -41.39 39.97 -19.97
C ASP A 7 -40.42 38.93 -20.57
N PRO A 8 -40.25 38.85 -21.90
CA PRO A 8 -39.36 37.88 -22.55
C PRO A 8 -37.88 37.97 -22.09
N LYS A 9 -37.43 39.18 -21.67
CA LYS A 9 -36.07 39.34 -21.10
C LYS A 9 -35.91 38.65 -19.72
N THR A 10 -36.98 38.65 -18.94
CA THR A 10 -36.99 37.96 -17.61
C THR A 10 -37.02 36.44 -17.77
N LYS A 11 -37.78 35.94 -18.80
CA LYS A 11 -37.75 34.48 -19.13
C LYS A 11 -36.37 34.01 -19.54
N LYS A 12 -35.62 34.80 -20.36
CA LYS A 12 -34.27 34.43 -20.80
C LYS A 12 -33.26 34.34 -19.65
N LYS A 13 -33.32 35.31 -18.72
CA LYS A 13 -32.49 35.28 -17.50
C LYS A 13 -32.82 34.10 -16.56
N LEU A 14 -34.11 33.78 -16.45
CA LEU A 14 -34.58 32.65 -15.64
C LEU A 14 -34.09 31.29 -16.21
N PHE A 15 -34.16 31.12 -17.54
CA PHE A 15 -33.66 29.89 -18.20
C PHE A 15 -32.12 29.75 -18.10
N ILE A 16 -31.37 30.83 -18.18
CA ILE A 16 -29.91 30.79 -18.01
C ILE A 16 -29.53 30.45 -16.57
N GLY A 17 -30.25 31.01 -15.58
CA GLY A 17 -30.03 30.69 -14.16
C GLY A 17 -30.33 29.23 -13.80
N ILE A 18 -31.44 28.68 -14.37
CA ILE A 18 -31.82 27.26 -14.15
C ILE A 18 -30.81 26.35 -14.84
N GLY A 19 -30.37 26.66 -16.06
CA GLY A 19 -29.35 25.86 -16.75
C GLY A 19 -28.02 25.85 -16.04
N ALA A 20 -27.55 26.97 -15.52
CA ALA A 20 -26.31 27.06 -14.74
C ALA A 20 -26.40 26.29 -13.42
N GLY A 21 -27.55 26.34 -12.72
CA GLY A 21 -27.79 25.60 -11.48
C GLY A 21 -27.81 24.09 -11.70
N VAL A 22 -28.45 23.62 -12.77
CA VAL A 22 -28.47 22.21 -13.13
C VAL A 22 -27.07 21.69 -13.49
N LEU A 23 -26.31 22.48 -14.24
CA LEU A 23 -24.93 22.12 -14.62
C LEU A 23 -24.02 22.03 -13.38
N LEU A 24 -24.15 22.97 -12.45
CA LEU A 24 -23.40 22.95 -11.19
C LEU A 24 -23.76 21.72 -10.33
N LEU A 25 -25.06 21.39 -10.27
CA LEU A 25 -25.56 20.25 -9.51
C LEU A 25 -25.09 18.91 -10.11
N LEU A 26 -25.06 18.81 -11.46
CA LEU A 26 -24.50 17.68 -12.18
C LEU A 26 -22.98 17.56 -11.95
N LEU A 27 -22.26 18.67 -11.90
CA LEU A 27 -20.82 18.69 -11.62
C LEU A 27 -20.52 18.26 -10.18
N ILE A 28 -21.32 18.71 -9.21
CA ILE A 28 -21.21 18.27 -7.80
C ILE A 28 -21.56 16.79 -7.68
N LEU A 29 -22.62 16.32 -8.34
CA LEU A 29 -23.01 14.91 -8.33
C LEU A 29 -21.91 14.05 -8.99
N PHE A 30 -21.34 14.51 -10.09
CA PHE A 30 -20.20 13.89 -10.73
C PHE A 30 -19.01 13.78 -9.78
N LEU A 31 -18.63 14.88 -9.10
CA LEU A 31 -17.54 14.88 -8.11
C LEU A 31 -17.84 13.98 -6.90
N LEU A 32 -19.11 13.86 -6.47
CA LEU A 32 -19.51 12.98 -5.38
C LEU A 32 -19.49 11.50 -5.79
N LEU A 33 -19.91 11.19 -7.02
CA LEU A 33 -19.86 9.83 -7.56
C LEU A 33 -18.42 9.35 -7.78
N PHE A 34 -17.51 10.27 -8.14
CA PHE A 34 -16.09 9.92 -8.30
C PHE A 34 -15.29 9.93 -6.99
N LYS A 35 -15.78 10.53 -5.89
CA LYS A 35 -15.17 10.40 -4.57
C LYS A 35 -15.26 9.01 -3.97
N GLY A 36 -16.13 8.15 -4.50
CA GLY A 36 -16.29 6.77 -4.04
C GLY A 36 -15.57 5.72 -4.89
N CYS A 37 -14.92 6.13 -5.99
CA CYS A 37 -14.16 5.23 -6.87
C CYS A 37 -12.68 5.57 -6.79
N ASP A 38 -12.05 5.30 -5.64
CA ASP A 38 -10.59 5.23 -5.54
C ASP A 38 -10.01 3.97 -6.24
N HIS A 39 -10.79 3.37 -7.14
CA HIS A 39 -10.32 2.33 -8.04
C HIS A 39 -9.93 2.94 -9.39
N GLY A 40 -8.74 3.53 -9.45
CA GLY A 40 -7.79 3.45 -10.55
C GLY A 40 -8.23 3.76 -11.96
N ILE A 41 -8.78 4.97 -12.26
CA ILE A 41 -8.73 5.53 -13.63
C ILE A 41 -7.69 6.66 -13.73
N PHE A 42 -7.24 7.19 -12.63
CA PHE A 42 -6.05 8.03 -12.53
C PHE A 42 -5.07 7.30 -11.61
N GLY A 43 -4.09 6.61 -12.19
CA GLY A 43 -3.08 5.87 -11.46
C GLY A 43 -2.41 6.75 -10.41
N GLY A 44 -2.88 6.68 -9.16
CA GLY A 44 -2.21 7.28 -8.03
C GLY A 44 -0.81 6.67 -7.91
N THR A 45 0.17 7.43 -7.43
CA THR A 45 1.50 6.89 -7.16
C THR A 45 1.38 5.67 -6.25
N PRO A 46 1.91 4.49 -6.65
CA PRO A 46 1.94 3.31 -5.79
C PRO A 46 2.44 3.65 -4.39
N THR A 47 1.84 3.06 -3.37
CA THR A 47 2.22 3.31 -1.99
C THR A 47 2.45 1.99 -1.28
N LEU A 48 3.66 1.80 -0.75
CA LEU A 48 4.03 0.69 0.10
C LEU A 48 3.86 1.11 1.57
N THR A 49 3.16 0.32 2.36
CA THR A 49 2.80 0.67 3.74
C THR A 49 3.16 -0.47 4.69
N ILE A 50 3.78 -0.15 5.82
CA ILE A 50 3.85 -1.09 6.96
C ILE A 50 2.60 -0.84 7.80
N GLU A 51 1.66 -1.78 7.76
CA GLU A 51 0.43 -1.72 8.56
C GLU A 51 0.74 -2.03 10.01
N THR A 52 0.48 -1.08 10.88
CA THR A 52 0.77 -1.24 12.31
C THR A 52 -0.51 -1.15 13.13
N PRO A 53 -0.70 -2.03 14.12
CA PRO A 53 -1.82 -1.91 15.04
C PRO A 53 -1.70 -0.61 15.86
N GLN A 54 -2.82 -0.08 16.33
CA GLN A 54 -2.80 1.14 17.13
C GLN A 54 -2.02 0.98 18.43
N LYS A 55 -2.07 -0.22 19.01
CA LYS A 55 -1.32 -0.59 20.23
C LYS A 55 -0.99 -2.08 20.23
N ILE A 56 0.15 -2.41 20.80
CA ILE A 56 0.53 -3.78 21.17
C ILE A 56 0.64 -3.84 22.68
N SER A 57 -0.04 -4.81 23.30
CA SER A 57 0.06 -5.02 24.74
C SER A 57 1.46 -5.51 25.12
N LYS A 58 2.03 -4.95 26.18
CA LYS A 58 3.31 -5.39 26.72
C LYS A 58 3.23 -6.82 27.30
N SER A 59 2.04 -7.29 27.71
CA SER A 59 1.83 -8.65 28.18
C SER A 59 1.93 -9.70 27.07
N GLU A 60 1.87 -9.27 25.82
CA GLU A 60 2.08 -10.13 24.66
C GLU A 60 3.57 -10.38 24.46
N THR A 61 4.12 -11.33 25.23
CA THR A 61 5.46 -11.89 24.98
C THR A 61 5.47 -12.76 23.72
N GLU A 62 4.37 -12.82 23.02
CA GLU A 62 4.15 -13.61 21.83
C GLU A 62 4.70 -12.90 20.58
N GLU A 63 4.90 -13.68 19.56
CA GLU A 63 5.30 -13.21 18.26
C GLU A 63 4.10 -12.50 17.61
N PHE A 64 4.37 -11.42 16.90
CA PHE A 64 3.36 -10.71 16.10
C PHE A 64 3.89 -10.42 14.72
N SER A 65 2.98 -10.33 13.75
CA SER A 65 3.31 -10.03 12.36
C SER A 65 2.69 -8.70 11.96
N LEU A 66 3.42 -7.96 11.12
CA LEU A 66 2.99 -6.69 10.53
C LEU A 66 2.91 -6.87 9.02
N ASP A 67 1.77 -6.55 8.44
CA ASP A 67 1.58 -6.63 7.00
C ASP A 67 2.33 -5.48 6.31
N VAL A 68 3.04 -5.79 5.24
CA VAL A 68 3.56 -4.82 4.29
C VAL A 68 2.67 -4.88 3.07
N THR A 69 1.88 -3.82 2.86
CA THR A 69 0.87 -3.75 1.81
C THR A 69 1.31 -2.81 0.69
N ILE A 70 0.82 -3.03 -0.51
CA ILE A 70 1.00 -2.11 -1.64
C ILE A 70 -0.36 -1.69 -2.21
N SER A 71 -0.54 -0.40 -2.50
CA SER A 71 -1.82 0.12 -3.00
C SER A 71 -2.08 -0.22 -4.47
N SER A 72 -1.03 -0.29 -5.29
CA SER A 72 -1.10 -0.61 -6.71
C SER A 72 0.28 -0.98 -7.22
N PHE A 73 0.35 -1.75 -8.32
CA PHE A 73 1.56 -1.86 -9.13
C PHE A 73 1.44 -0.94 -10.34
N GLY A 74 2.59 -0.52 -10.88
CA GLY A 74 2.65 0.17 -12.17
C GLY A 74 2.30 -0.77 -13.34
N ASP A 75 2.42 -0.26 -14.56
CA ASP A 75 2.03 -0.96 -15.79
C ASP A 75 3.08 -1.99 -16.28
N ALA A 76 4.09 -2.27 -15.48
CA ALA A 76 5.14 -3.26 -15.81
C ALA A 76 4.95 -4.58 -15.07
N ILE A 77 5.78 -5.54 -15.43
CA ILE A 77 6.05 -6.76 -14.67
C ILE A 77 7.32 -6.53 -13.86
N TYR A 78 7.29 -6.84 -12.57
CA TYR A 78 8.39 -6.59 -11.63
C TYR A 78 8.94 -7.93 -11.10
N PRO A 79 9.95 -8.51 -11.76
CA PRO A 79 10.53 -9.80 -11.36
C PRO A 79 11.46 -9.71 -10.15
N ALA A 80 11.83 -8.51 -9.73
CA ALA A 80 12.67 -8.32 -8.56
C ALA A 80 12.18 -7.16 -7.71
N ALA A 81 12.38 -7.29 -6.39
CA ALA A 81 12.14 -6.22 -5.43
C ALA A 81 13.20 -6.22 -4.35
N SER A 82 13.50 -5.05 -3.81
CA SER A 82 14.34 -4.89 -2.63
C SER A 82 13.74 -3.87 -1.69
N MET A 83 13.91 -4.09 -0.39
CA MET A 83 13.46 -3.18 0.66
C MET A 83 14.50 -3.12 1.76
N SER A 84 14.70 -1.94 2.33
CA SER A 84 15.50 -1.72 3.52
C SER A 84 14.65 -1.00 4.57
N ILE A 85 14.55 -1.57 5.77
CA ILE A 85 13.71 -1.05 6.86
C ILE A 85 14.56 -0.94 8.11
N SER A 86 14.67 0.25 8.67
CA SER A 86 15.35 0.51 9.95
C SER A 86 14.39 0.30 11.12
N PHE A 87 14.90 -0.28 12.22
CA PHE A 87 14.18 -0.48 13.48
C PHE A 87 15.13 -0.42 14.68
N ASP A 88 14.58 -0.31 15.89
CA ASP A 88 15.37 -0.36 17.13
C ASP A 88 15.49 -1.80 17.65
N PRO A 89 16.65 -2.46 17.45
CA PRO A 89 16.85 -3.84 17.89
C PRO A 89 16.97 -3.99 19.42
N SER A 90 17.05 -2.90 20.16
CA SER A 90 17.00 -2.94 21.64
C SER A 90 15.57 -3.13 22.15
N ARG A 91 14.55 -2.80 21.34
CA ARG A 91 13.12 -2.86 21.68
C ARG A 91 12.38 -3.98 20.95
N LEU A 92 12.75 -4.22 19.70
CA LEU A 92 12.16 -5.25 18.84
C LEU A 92 13.20 -6.31 18.52
N GLU A 93 12.78 -7.55 18.48
CA GLU A 93 13.52 -8.66 17.90
C GLU A 93 12.85 -9.04 16.58
N PHE A 94 13.56 -8.89 15.48
CA PHE A 94 13.10 -9.35 14.19
C PHE A 94 13.32 -10.86 14.06
N LEU A 95 12.26 -11.61 13.78
CA LEU A 95 12.27 -13.07 13.72
C LEU A 95 12.35 -13.60 12.29
N GLY A 96 11.91 -12.80 11.31
CA GLY A 96 11.93 -13.21 9.92
C GLY A 96 10.79 -12.62 9.12
N ILE A 97 10.57 -13.20 7.95
CA ILE A 97 9.52 -12.81 7.00
C ILE A 97 8.57 -13.99 6.82
N GLU A 98 7.28 -13.69 6.79
CA GLU A 98 6.24 -14.59 6.32
C GLU A 98 5.76 -14.13 4.95
N GLU A 99 5.27 -15.08 4.17
CA GLU A 99 4.72 -14.80 2.85
C GLU A 99 3.48 -13.92 2.95
N GLY A 100 3.35 -12.97 2.03
CA GLY A 100 2.12 -12.23 1.79
C GLY A 100 1.11 -13.08 1.01
N ASN A 101 0.02 -12.47 0.63
CA ASN A 101 -1.03 -13.13 -0.16
C ASN A 101 -1.18 -12.56 -1.57
N VAL A 102 -0.34 -11.60 -1.96
CA VAL A 102 -0.37 -10.97 -3.30
C VAL A 102 -0.16 -11.98 -4.45
N PHE A 103 0.48 -13.12 -4.19
CA PHE A 103 0.72 -14.17 -5.18
C PHE A 103 -0.27 -15.33 -5.12
N ILE A 104 -1.25 -15.31 -4.21
CA ILE A 104 -2.24 -16.37 -4.10
C ILE A 104 -3.18 -16.28 -5.31
N ARG A 105 -3.04 -17.20 -6.26
CA ARG A 105 -3.92 -17.31 -7.43
C ARG A 105 -5.05 -18.29 -7.14
N ASN A 106 -6.29 -17.85 -7.39
CA ASN A 106 -7.50 -18.68 -7.20
C ASN A 106 -7.85 -19.54 -8.42
N ASP A 107 -6.90 -19.80 -9.33
CA ASP A 107 -7.14 -20.56 -10.55
C ASP A 107 -7.25 -22.09 -10.36
N GLY A 108 -7.28 -22.56 -9.11
CA GLY A 108 -7.52 -23.96 -8.74
C GLY A 108 -6.36 -24.90 -9.02
N ASP A 109 -5.32 -24.44 -9.67
CA ASP A 109 -4.11 -25.21 -9.93
C ASP A 109 -3.07 -24.96 -8.83
N VAL A 110 -2.49 -26.06 -8.38
CA VAL A 110 -1.42 -26.22 -7.38
C VAL A 110 -0.83 -24.90 -6.86
N PRO A 111 -0.89 -24.61 -5.54
CA PRO A 111 -0.27 -23.43 -4.98
C PRO A 111 1.19 -23.37 -5.46
N GLN A 112 1.49 -22.42 -6.31
CA GLN A 112 2.88 -22.18 -6.69
C GLN A 112 3.61 -21.85 -5.40
N LYS A 113 4.75 -22.51 -5.17
CA LYS A 113 5.60 -22.16 -4.04
C LYS A 113 5.85 -20.64 -4.11
N LEU A 114 5.39 -19.93 -3.09
CA LEU A 114 5.56 -18.49 -3.03
C LEU A 114 7.05 -18.15 -3.03
N PRO A 115 7.41 -17.01 -3.58
CA PRO A 115 8.79 -16.58 -3.67
C PRO A 115 9.42 -16.46 -2.28
N ASP A 116 10.62 -16.99 -2.14
CA ASP A 116 11.38 -16.81 -0.91
C ASP A 116 11.95 -15.39 -0.87
N TRP A 117 11.45 -14.59 0.05
CA TRP A 117 12.10 -13.33 0.42
C TRP A 117 13.38 -13.62 1.18
N SER A 118 14.51 -13.24 0.59
CA SER A 118 15.81 -13.47 1.23
C SER A 118 16.09 -12.41 2.30
N CYS A 119 16.29 -12.85 3.53
CA CYS A 119 16.79 -12.03 4.64
C CYS A 119 17.55 -12.86 5.66
N ASN A 120 18.36 -12.23 6.50
CA ASN A 120 19.07 -12.86 7.60
C ASN A 120 18.69 -12.19 8.93
N PRO A 121 17.78 -12.77 9.74
CA PRO A 121 17.32 -12.17 10.99
C PRO A 121 18.43 -11.86 11.99
N GLU A 122 19.45 -12.72 12.10
CA GLU A 122 20.56 -12.48 13.01
C GLU A 122 21.33 -11.20 12.64
N GLN A 123 21.63 -11.03 11.36
CA GLN A 123 22.30 -9.83 10.87
C GLN A 123 21.41 -8.59 11.01
N CYS A 124 20.10 -8.72 10.74
CA CYS A 124 19.14 -7.64 10.91
C CYS A 124 19.10 -7.16 12.37
N ASN A 125 19.04 -8.06 13.33
CA ASN A 125 19.04 -7.72 14.75
C ASN A 125 20.36 -7.10 15.23
N LYS A 126 21.48 -7.42 14.60
CA LYS A 126 22.78 -6.78 14.90
C LYS A 126 22.89 -5.37 14.36
N SER A 127 22.36 -5.14 13.16
CA SER A 127 22.49 -3.87 12.46
C SER A 127 21.36 -2.88 12.75
N GLY A 128 20.19 -3.35 13.21
CA GLY A 128 18.97 -2.57 13.28
C GLY A 128 18.35 -2.28 11.90
N LYS A 129 18.74 -3.07 10.88
CA LYS A 129 18.25 -2.93 9.51
C LYS A 129 17.80 -4.26 8.93
N ILE A 130 16.58 -4.30 8.43
CA ILE A 130 16.00 -5.42 7.71
C ILE A 130 16.25 -5.17 6.23
N ASN A 131 17.18 -5.91 5.63
CA ASN A 131 17.42 -5.88 4.19
C ASN A 131 16.76 -7.12 3.56
N ILE A 132 15.85 -6.87 2.65
CA ILE A 132 15.01 -7.87 2.01
C ILE A 132 15.26 -7.83 0.51
N MET A 133 15.40 -8.99 -0.10
CA MET A 133 15.52 -9.13 -1.54
C MET A 133 14.56 -10.22 -2.04
N TYR A 134 13.94 -9.96 -3.15
CA TYR A 134 13.14 -10.88 -3.93
C TYR A 134 13.62 -10.96 -5.36
N LEU A 135 13.69 -12.17 -5.91
CA LEU A 135 14.00 -12.38 -7.32
C LEU A 135 13.14 -13.51 -7.88
N ASP A 136 12.35 -13.23 -8.89
CA ASP A 136 11.65 -14.25 -9.66
C ASP A 136 12.62 -15.02 -10.53
N THR A 137 12.73 -16.33 -10.29
CA THR A 137 13.54 -17.25 -11.08
C THR A 137 12.70 -18.10 -12.02
N THR A 138 11.38 -17.83 -12.12
CA THR A 138 10.43 -18.66 -12.89
C THR A 138 10.13 -18.11 -14.29
N GLY A 139 10.80 -17.04 -14.69
CA GLY A 139 10.59 -16.39 -16.00
C GLY A 139 9.31 -15.55 -16.04
N GLY A 140 8.99 -14.84 -14.97
CA GLY A 140 7.86 -13.93 -14.89
C GLY A 140 6.58 -14.51 -14.29
N LYS A 141 6.55 -15.82 -14.01
CA LYS A 141 5.34 -16.45 -13.45
C LYS A 141 5.02 -15.99 -12.02
N ASN A 142 6.07 -15.64 -11.25
CA ASN A 142 5.96 -15.13 -9.88
C ASN A 142 6.39 -13.67 -9.80
N ALA A 143 6.41 -12.93 -10.91
CA ALA A 143 6.69 -11.50 -10.89
C ALA A 143 5.47 -10.71 -10.39
N PHE A 144 5.74 -9.60 -9.71
CA PHE A 144 4.68 -8.68 -9.29
C PHE A 144 4.09 -7.97 -10.51
N CYS A 145 2.77 -7.81 -10.55
CA CYS A 145 2.07 -7.06 -11.58
C CYS A 145 0.71 -6.59 -11.06
N LYS A 146 0.09 -5.66 -11.76
CA LYS A 146 -1.21 -5.09 -11.35
C LYS A 146 -2.36 -6.10 -11.36
N GLU A 147 -2.29 -7.11 -12.21
CA GLU A 147 -3.30 -8.16 -12.32
C GLU A 147 -3.39 -8.98 -11.02
N LEU A 148 -2.28 -9.17 -10.31
CA LEU A 148 -2.26 -9.87 -9.02
C LEU A 148 -3.09 -9.16 -7.95
N LEU A 149 -3.09 -7.83 -7.93
CA LEU A 149 -3.88 -7.06 -6.95
C LEU A 149 -5.37 -7.07 -7.25
N ALA A 150 -5.77 -7.27 -8.50
CA ALA A 150 -7.18 -7.36 -8.87
C ALA A 150 -7.83 -8.66 -8.41
N GLU A 151 -7.03 -9.71 -8.23
CA GLU A 151 -7.48 -11.07 -7.89
C GLU A 151 -7.21 -11.44 -6.44
N ASN A 152 -6.28 -10.75 -5.77
CA ASN A 152 -5.75 -11.12 -4.46
C ASN A 152 -5.72 -9.93 -3.50
N ASP A 153 -5.46 -10.24 -2.23
CA ASP A 153 -5.15 -9.19 -1.25
C ASP A 153 -3.80 -8.54 -1.55
N ASN A 154 -3.63 -7.34 -1.05
CA ASN A 154 -2.49 -6.48 -1.35
C ASN A 154 -1.29 -6.64 -0.39
N VAL A 155 -1.25 -7.69 0.43
CA VAL A 155 -0.14 -7.97 1.34
C VAL A 155 1.02 -8.59 0.56
N VAL A 156 2.11 -7.85 0.47
CA VAL A 156 3.35 -8.26 -0.24
C VAL A 156 4.13 -9.28 0.58
N LEU A 157 4.31 -8.99 1.86
CA LEU A 157 4.96 -9.84 2.85
C LEU A 157 4.52 -9.46 4.26
N ARG A 158 4.89 -10.27 5.27
CA ARG A 158 4.70 -9.96 6.69
C ARG A 158 6.03 -9.95 7.40
N LEU A 159 6.26 -8.91 8.20
CA LEU A 159 7.43 -8.79 9.06
C LEU A 159 7.10 -9.38 10.44
N LYS A 160 7.84 -10.38 10.87
CA LYS A 160 7.60 -11.06 12.14
C LYS A 160 8.53 -10.53 13.23
N PHE A 161 7.94 -10.15 14.34
CA PHE A 161 8.65 -9.57 15.48
C PHE A 161 8.25 -10.18 16.81
N ARG A 162 9.08 -9.91 17.82
CA ARG A 162 8.81 -10.08 19.24
C ARG A 162 9.26 -8.84 20.00
N LEU A 163 8.52 -8.44 21.04
CA LEU A 163 8.96 -7.38 21.94
C LEU A 163 10.12 -7.85 22.81
N ARG A 164 11.11 -6.99 23.03
CA ARG A 164 12.16 -7.25 24.00
C ARG A 164 11.73 -6.80 25.40
N GLY A 165 12.28 -7.43 26.44
CA GLY A 165 11.93 -7.15 27.83
C GLY A 165 12.26 -5.73 28.31
N SER A 166 13.06 -4.96 27.54
CA SER A 166 13.40 -3.55 27.80
C SER A 166 12.23 -2.59 27.54
N VAL A 167 11.22 -3.01 26.80
CA VAL A 167 10.09 -2.17 26.35
C VAL A 167 9.18 -1.81 27.52
N ARG A 168 8.67 -0.57 27.54
CA ARG A 168 7.76 -0.05 28.57
C ARG A 168 6.46 0.45 27.95
N ASN A 169 5.40 0.51 28.75
CA ASN A 169 4.14 1.13 28.34
C ASN A 169 4.39 2.59 27.94
N GLY A 170 3.84 2.99 26.79
CA GLY A 170 4.05 4.31 26.19
C GLY A 170 5.26 4.39 25.27
N ASP A 171 6.11 3.37 25.21
CA ASP A 171 7.21 3.34 24.24
C ASP A 171 6.68 3.29 22.82
N ILE A 172 7.44 3.91 21.91
CA ILE A 172 7.18 3.92 20.49
C ILE A 172 8.33 3.19 19.80
N CYS A 173 7.99 2.24 18.94
CA CYS A 173 8.92 1.54 18.07
C CYS A 173 8.60 1.92 16.63
N ASP A 174 9.47 2.71 16.02
CA ASP A 174 9.33 3.10 14.62
C ASP A 174 9.95 2.04 13.70
N LEU A 175 9.34 1.85 12.54
CA LEU A 175 9.80 1.02 11.44
C LEU A 175 9.86 1.91 10.22
N ILE A 176 11.06 2.26 9.77
CA ILE A 176 11.28 3.30 8.77
C ILE A 176 11.80 2.67 7.50
N PHE A 177 11.14 2.88 6.38
CA PHE A 177 11.67 2.53 5.08
C PHE A 177 12.87 3.42 4.74
N ASP A 178 14.07 2.83 4.67
CA ASP A 178 15.25 3.51 4.15
C ASP A 178 15.25 3.52 2.62
N ASP A 179 14.75 2.43 2.01
CA ASP A 179 14.64 2.25 0.56
C ASP A 179 13.60 1.19 0.21
N ALA A 180 12.98 1.32 -0.96
CA ALA A 180 12.10 0.31 -1.56
C ALA A 180 12.10 0.45 -3.08
N VAL A 181 12.38 -0.65 -3.77
CA VAL A 181 12.47 -0.69 -5.23
C VAL A 181 11.76 -1.96 -5.74
N PHE A 182 10.98 -1.81 -6.81
CA PHE A 182 10.52 -2.91 -7.65
C PHE A 182 11.10 -2.71 -9.05
N ALA A 183 12.02 -3.59 -9.45
CA ALA A 183 12.68 -3.51 -10.73
C ALA A 183 11.78 -4.05 -11.84
N ALA A 184 11.57 -3.24 -12.87
CA ALA A 184 10.75 -3.60 -14.02
C ALA A 184 11.50 -4.53 -14.99
N SER A 185 10.75 -5.31 -15.75
CA SER A 185 11.29 -6.20 -16.79
C SER A 185 11.49 -5.50 -18.14
N ASP A 186 11.22 -4.19 -18.24
CA ASP A 186 11.50 -3.42 -19.44
C ASP A 186 12.99 -3.19 -19.63
N GLU A 187 13.46 -3.13 -20.89
CA GLU A 187 14.89 -3.02 -21.20
C GLU A 187 15.57 -1.77 -20.62
N THR A 188 14.80 -0.70 -20.45
CA THR A 188 15.29 0.60 -19.95
C THR A 188 15.14 0.79 -18.46
N GLN A 189 14.43 -0.09 -17.77
CA GLN A 189 14.01 0.07 -16.38
C GLN A 189 13.23 1.38 -16.12
N SER A 190 12.64 1.95 -17.17
CA SER A 190 11.91 3.23 -17.10
C SER A 190 10.61 3.13 -16.28
N LEU A 191 10.06 1.91 -16.17
CA LEU A 191 8.84 1.61 -15.43
C LEU A 191 9.12 1.06 -14.02
N ALA A 192 10.39 1.00 -13.59
CA ALA A 192 10.74 0.60 -12.23
C ALA A 192 10.07 1.52 -11.20
N MET A 193 9.60 0.93 -10.11
CA MET A 193 9.11 1.69 -8.97
C MET A 193 10.27 1.92 -8.01
N THR A 194 10.64 3.18 -7.84
CA THR A 194 11.75 3.65 -7.00
C THR A 194 11.26 4.76 -6.08
N THR A 195 12.14 5.35 -5.29
CA THR A 195 11.84 6.49 -4.41
C THR A 195 11.13 7.66 -5.11
N ASP A 196 11.28 7.81 -6.43
CA ASP A 196 10.64 8.85 -7.22
C ASP A 196 9.21 8.48 -7.66
N THR A 197 8.93 7.18 -7.79
CA THR A 197 7.67 6.65 -8.36
C THR A 197 6.88 5.77 -7.40
N LEU A 198 7.45 5.43 -6.24
CA LEU A 198 6.85 4.65 -5.17
C LEU A 198 6.85 5.47 -3.88
N LYS A 199 5.70 5.72 -3.31
CA LYS A 199 5.60 6.30 -1.96
C LYS A 199 5.76 5.21 -0.93
N VAL A 200 6.36 5.55 0.21
CA VAL A 200 6.44 4.66 1.37
C VAL A 200 5.70 5.29 2.56
N ARG A 201 5.10 4.44 3.38
CA ARG A 201 4.51 4.81 4.67
C ARG A 201 5.13 3.95 5.74
N ASP A 202 5.84 4.59 6.63
CA ASP A 202 6.51 3.98 7.76
C ASP A 202 5.51 3.38 8.75
N GLY A 203 5.97 2.37 9.49
CA GLY A 203 5.22 1.76 10.58
C GLY A 203 5.54 2.41 11.92
N LYS A 204 4.56 2.42 12.83
CA LYS A 204 4.71 2.93 14.18
C LYS A 204 3.94 2.06 15.16
N ILE A 205 4.67 1.36 16.01
CA ILE A 205 4.11 0.52 17.07
C ILE A 205 4.09 1.30 18.37
N VAL A 206 2.93 1.41 18.99
CA VAL A 206 2.78 2.00 20.33
C VAL A 206 2.58 0.87 21.33
N ILE A 207 3.43 0.82 22.37
CA ILE A 207 3.30 -0.18 23.44
C ILE A 207 2.33 0.33 24.50
N GLY A 208 1.35 -0.47 24.84
CA GLY A 208 0.33 -0.08 25.80
C GLY A 208 -0.42 -1.25 26.40
N GLU A 209 -1.23 -0.98 27.39
CA GLU A 209 -2.23 -1.93 27.93
C GLU A 209 -3.47 -1.96 27.04
#